data_7dce536154894381fa231db0aca65fb8
#
_entry.id   7dce536154894381fa231db0aca65fb8
#
_cell.length_a   1.000
_cell.length_b   1.000
_cell.length_c   1.000
_cell.angle_alpha   90.00
_cell.angle_beta   90.00
_cell.angle_gamma   90.00
#
_symmetry.space_group_name_H-M   'P 1'
#
loop_
_entity.id
_entity.type
_entity.pdbx_description
1 polymer ?
#
loop_
_entity_poly.entity_id
_entity_poly.type
_entity_poly.pdbx_seq_one_letter_code
_entity_poly.pdbx_strand_id
1 'polypeptide(L)'
;YNFFSQLGINAFHLMEKELSLDIKWNGSLEWSKSDKDQKKLVKAVNELKSYPKHSPTEIIEYTKANILEPNINFKKNKSIIFSKADGAIDPLKAIKKMIAKIKQNGGKVLYPCKFERIIESNDSFSEIKTSLGVLKSKNVIFCNGVDLDNGFGSSFLKKPRPGVIIKTKPSEKIINSIVYGPKIHAHQQRNGQIIIGEQITAPLKEDSMSHLSRINKSFKDLVNFSPSLDASDISIGWRPIPKDDLPIIGRFKNRSIYIAVMHSGISLAAIVGNLVTQEIVDNVDSLLLNDFRPSRFF
;
A
#
# COMPACT_ATOMS: atom_id res chain seq x y z
N TYR A 1 12.01 7.00 -5.66
CA TYR A 1 10.88 6.20 -5.15
C TYR A 1 11.27 4.73 -4.93
N ASN A 2 11.93 4.08 -5.88
CA ASN A 2 12.32 2.66 -5.78
C ASN A 2 13.25 2.36 -4.61
N PHE A 3 14.25 3.22 -4.37
CA PHE A 3 15.11 3.12 -3.20
C PHE A 3 14.30 3.22 -1.90
N PHE A 4 13.32 4.13 -1.87
CA PHE A 4 12.43 4.30 -0.73
C PHE A 4 11.56 3.05 -0.47
N SER A 5 11.09 2.40 -1.53
CA SER A 5 10.37 1.11 -1.43
C SER A 5 11.25 -0.01 -0.85
N GLN A 6 12.54 -0.07 -1.25
CA GLN A 6 13.48 -1.05 -0.68
C GLN A 6 13.73 -0.82 0.82
N LEU A 7 13.88 0.44 1.23
CA LEU A 7 13.95 0.79 2.66
C LEU A 7 12.66 0.38 3.40
N GLY A 8 11.51 0.49 2.73
CA GLY A 8 10.22 0.02 3.23
C GLY A 8 10.22 -1.47 3.55
N ILE A 9 10.73 -2.31 2.64
CA ILE A 9 10.85 -3.76 2.86
C ILE A 9 11.74 -4.05 4.08
N ASN A 10 12.91 -3.41 4.17
CA ASN A 10 13.81 -3.59 5.30
C ASN A 10 13.16 -3.15 6.63
N ALA A 11 12.44 -2.04 6.62
CA ALA A 11 11.70 -1.56 7.78
C ALA A 11 10.58 -2.54 8.20
N PHE A 12 9.91 -3.18 7.23
CA PHE A 12 8.92 -4.21 7.53
C PHE A 12 9.53 -5.46 8.17
N HIS A 13 10.72 -5.90 7.76
CA HIS A 13 11.41 -7.00 8.42
C HIS A 13 11.71 -6.71 9.91
N LEU A 14 12.05 -5.47 10.23
CA LEU A 14 12.25 -5.04 11.63
C LEU A 14 10.91 -4.99 12.38
N MET A 15 9.91 -4.36 11.79
CA MET A 15 8.56 -4.23 12.36
C MET A 15 7.90 -5.61 12.57
N GLU A 16 8.13 -6.56 11.66
CA GLU A 16 7.63 -7.93 11.79
C GLU A 16 8.16 -8.61 13.04
N LYS A 17 9.45 -8.47 13.32
CA LYS A 17 10.07 -9.03 14.54
C LYS A 17 9.50 -8.39 15.81
N GLU A 18 9.36 -7.06 15.81
CA GLU A 18 8.89 -6.31 16.98
C GLU A 18 7.41 -6.56 17.29
N LEU A 19 6.56 -6.58 16.26
CA LEU A 19 5.11 -6.72 16.40
C LEU A 19 4.61 -8.15 16.15
N SER A 20 5.51 -9.10 15.87
CA SER A 20 5.15 -10.47 15.48
C SER A 20 4.14 -10.48 14.32
N LEU A 21 4.36 -9.64 13.31
CA LEU A 21 3.50 -9.61 12.12
C LEU A 21 3.62 -10.94 11.36
N ASP A 22 2.54 -11.35 10.71
CA ASP A 22 2.52 -12.53 9.86
C ASP A 22 2.64 -12.10 8.39
N ILE A 23 3.85 -11.76 7.96
CA ILE A 23 4.14 -11.39 6.57
C ILE A 23 4.57 -12.64 5.81
N LYS A 24 4.00 -12.84 4.64
CA LYS A 24 4.34 -13.95 3.77
C LYS A 24 5.35 -13.49 2.71
N TRP A 25 6.63 -13.69 3.00
CA TRP A 25 7.77 -13.31 2.14
C TRP A 25 8.02 -14.33 1.03
N ASN A 26 7.13 -14.40 0.05
CA ASN A 26 7.17 -15.40 -1.02
C ASN A 26 7.53 -14.80 -2.39
N GLY A 27 7.84 -13.52 -2.43
CA GLY A 27 8.10 -12.82 -3.67
C GLY A 27 6.84 -12.50 -4.47
N SER A 28 7.05 -11.88 -5.61
CA SER A 28 6.00 -11.58 -6.58
C SER A 28 6.41 -11.90 -8.01
N LEU A 29 5.41 -12.22 -8.84
CA LEU A 29 5.56 -12.43 -10.27
C LEU A 29 4.67 -11.42 -11.00
N GLU A 30 5.24 -10.69 -11.97
CA GLU A 30 4.52 -9.68 -12.74
C GLU A 30 4.74 -9.88 -14.24
N TRP A 31 3.64 -9.77 -14.99
CA TRP A 31 3.70 -9.80 -16.47
C TRP A 31 2.55 -9.01 -17.09
N SER A 32 2.73 -8.62 -18.34
CA SER A 32 1.73 -7.89 -19.12
C SER A 32 1.15 -8.75 -20.24
N LYS A 33 -0.07 -8.41 -20.67
CA LYS A 33 -0.74 -9.06 -21.79
C LYS A 33 -0.16 -8.63 -23.13
N SER A 34 0.22 -7.35 -23.26
CA SER A 34 0.75 -6.81 -24.51
C SER A 34 2.26 -6.83 -24.52
N ASP A 35 2.86 -7.16 -25.67
CA ASP A 35 4.32 -7.12 -25.86
C ASP A 35 4.88 -5.72 -25.62
N LYS A 36 4.13 -4.67 -25.96
CA LYS A 36 4.52 -3.28 -25.74
C LYS A 36 4.69 -2.97 -24.25
N ASP A 37 3.73 -3.37 -23.43
CA ASP A 37 3.77 -3.10 -21.98
C ASP A 37 4.77 -4.04 -21.29
N GLN A 38 4.90 -5.27 -21.77
CA GLN A 38 5.93 -6.19 -21.28
C GLN A 38 7.35 -5.64 -21.54
N LYS A 39 7.61 -5.07 -22.71
CA LYS A 39 8.88 -4.40 -23.00
C LYS A 39 9.15 -3.21 -22.08
N LYS A 40 8.11 -2.43 -21.72
CA LYS A 40 8.25 -1.33 -20.75
C LYS A 40 8.62 -1.86 -19.35
N LEU A 41 7.97 -2.93 -18.89
CA LEU A 41 8.29 -3.56 -17.60
C LEU A 41 9.76 -4.04 -17.58
N VAL A 42 10.18 -4.76 -18.61
CA VAL A 42 11.56 -5.26 -18.75
C VAL A 42 12.57 -4.09 -18.76
N LYS A 43 12.26 -3.03 -19.50
CA LYS A 43 13.10 -1.83 -19.54
C LYS A 43 13.22 -1.20 -18.16
N ALA A 44 12.10 -1.00 -17.45
CA ALA A 44 12.09 -0.43 -16.09
C ALA A 44 12.94 -1.26 -15.11
N VAL A 45 12.84 -2.61 -15.16
CA VAL A 45 13.67 -3.49 -14.33
C VAL A 45 15.15 -3.36 -14.65
N ASN A 46 15.53 -3.27 -15.93
CA ASN A 46 16.93 -3.10 -16.31
C ASN A 46 17.49 -1.74 -15.89
N GLU A 47 16.68 -0.68 -15.97
CA GLU A 47 17.04 0.63 -15.45
C GLU A 47 17.23 0.60 -13.92
N LEU A 48 16.37 -0.12 -13.19
CA LEU A 48 16.49 -0.29 -11.74
C LEU A 48 17.80 -0.97 -11.33
N LYS A 49 18.29 -1.93 -12.11
CA LYS A 49 19.56 -2.63 -11.84
C LYS A 49 20.79 -1.71 -11.89
N SER A 50 20.69 -0.56 -12.56
CA SER A 50 21.77 0.44 -12.59
C SER A 50 21.89 1.27 -11.30
N TYR A 51 20.88 1.23 -10.44
CA TYR A 51 20.91 1.94 -9.16
C TYR A 51 21.52 1.07 -8.04
N PRO A 52 22.44 1.61 -7.23
CA PRO A 52 22.95 0.89 -6.07
C PRO A 52 21.81 0.58 -5.10
N LYS A 53 21.82 -0.61 -4.51
CA LYS A 53 20.80 -1.07 -3.53
C LYS A 53 19.37 -1.20 -4.10
N HIS A 54 19.24 -1.59 -5.37
CA HIS A 54 17.92 -1.96 -5.90
C HIS A 54 17.36 -3.24 -5.27
N SER A 55 16.04 -3.39 -5.29
CA SER A 55 15.38 -4.64 -4.87
C SER A 55 15.85 -5.81 -5.73
N PRO A 56 16.07 -7.01 -5.16
CA PRO A 56 16.45 -8.19 -5.92
C PRO A 56 15.31 -8.63 -6.84
N THR A 57 15.34 -8.09 -8.06
CA THR A 57 14.35 -8.30 -9.11
C THR A 57 15.03 -8.95 -10.30
N GLU A 58 14.47 -10.06 -10.79
CA GLU A 58 14.99 -10.84 -11.91
C GLU A 58 13.97 -10.86 -13.05
N ILE A 59 14.46 -10.93 -14.28
CA ILE A 59 13.65 -11.30 -15.44
C ILE A 59 13.84 -12.80 -15.63
N ILE A 60 12.76 -13.55 -15.51
CA ILE A 60 12.77 -15.01 -15.62
C ILE A 60 11.95 -15.48 -16.82
N GLU A 61 12.25 -16.67 -17.31
CA GLU A 61 11.52 -17.31 -18.39
C GLU A 61 10.27 -18.04 -17.88
N TYR A 62 9.36 -18.34 -18.81
CA TYR A 62 8.13 -19.08 -18.55
C TYR A 62 8.35 -20.38 -17.76
N THR A 63 9.38 -21.16 -18.11
CA THR A 63 9.67 -22.45 -17.46
C THR A 63 9.94 -22.27 -15.97
N LYS A 64 10.78 -21.30 -15.60
CA LYS A 64 11.07 -20.96 -14.20
C LYS A 64 9.83 -20.42 -13.48
N ALA A 65 9.07 -19.53 -14.14
CA ALA A 65 7.84 -18.99 -13.57
C ALA A 65 6.79 -20.08 -13.30
N ASN A 66 6.65 -21.05 -14.22
CA ASN A 66 5.72 -22.18 -14.09
C ASN A 66 6.13 -23.16 -13.00
N ILE A 67 7.42 -23.30 -12.70
CA ILE A 67 7.88 -24.08 -11.53
C ILE A 67 7.51 -23.35 -10.21
N LEU A 68 7.64 -22.03 -10.16
CA LEU A 68 7.29 -21.23 -8.99
C LEU A 68 5.77 -21.20 -8.75
N GLU A 69 5.00 -21.07 -9.82
CA GLU A 69 3.53 -20.93 -9.81
C GLU A 69 2.88 -21.85 -10.84
N PRO A 70 2.80 -23.16 -10.57
CA PRO A 70 2.32 -24.15 -11.55
C PRO A 70 0.85 -23.98 -11.92
N ASN A 71 0.06 -23.35 -11.07
CA ASN A 71 -1.36 -23.12 -11.29
C ASN A 71 -1.66 -21.81 -12.02
N ILE A 72 -0.65 -20.98 -12.32
CA ILE A 72 -0.84 -19.68 -12.96
C ILE A 72 -0.62 -19.76 -14.46
N ASN A 73 -1.52 -19.15 -15.21
CA ASN A 73 -1.47 -19.11 -16.67
C ASN A 73 -0.67 -17.88 -17.15
N PHE A 74 0.60 -18.04 -17.36
CA PHE A 74 1.47 -16.99 -17.90
C PHE A 74 1.32 -16.78 -19.42
N LYS A 75 0.45 -17.53 -20.10
CA LYS A 75 0.21 -17.47 -21.57
C LYS A 75 1.49 -17.54 -22.40
N LYS A 76 2.46 -18.36 -21.98
CA LYS A 76 3.78 -18.53 -22.61
C LYS A 76 4.54 -17.21 -22.80
N ASN A 77 4.37 -16.23 -21.91
CA ASN A 77 5.19 -15.03 -21.89
C ASN A 77 6.66 -15.39 -21.77
N LYS A 78 7.50 -14.81 -22.63
CA LYS A 78 8.95 -15.08 -22.66
C LYS A 78 9.70 -14.43 -21.49
N SER A 79 9.11 -13.43 -20.87
CA SER A 79 9.74 -12.66 -19.80
C SER A 79 8.73 -12.39 -18.70
N ILE A 80 9.00 -12.83 -17.49
CA ILE A 80 8.23 -12.56 -16.29
C ILE A 80 9.15 -11.87 -15.28
N ILE A 81 8.67 -10.84 -14.63
CA ILE A 81 9.41 -10.14 -13.59
C ILE A 81 9.22 -10.88 -12.28
N PHE A 82 10.30 -11.26 -11.64
CA PHE A 82 10.28 -11.92 -10.34
C PHE A 82 11.01 -11.06 -9.29
N SER A 83 10.29 -10.61 -8.27
CA SER A 83 10.82 -9.84 -7.15
C SER A 83 10.84 -10.72 -5.90
N LYS A 84 12.01 -11.19 -5.49
CA LYS A 84 12.18 -12.14 -4.37
C LYS A 84 11.85 -11.52 -3.00
N ALA A 85 12.05 -10.22 -2.86
CA ALA A 85 11.91 -9.52 -1.59
C ALA A 85 10.48 -9.12 -1.26
N ASP A 86 9.53 -9.29 -2.17
CA ASP A 86 8.16 -8.89 -1.95
C ASP A 86 7.44 -9.82 -0.96
N GLY A 87 6.58 -9.23 -0.15
CA GLY A 87 5.79 -9.94 0.85
C GLY A 87 4.34 -9.47 0.90
N ALA A 88 3.45 -10.39 1.25
CA ALA A 88 2.04 -10.12 1.48
C ALA A 88 1.73 -10.02 2.97
N ILE A 89 1.07 -8.93 3.37
CA ILE A 89 0.63 -8.68 4.74
C ILE A 89 -0.90 -8.63 4.79
N ASP A 90 -1.48 -9.11 5.88
CA ASP A 90 -2.89 -8.84 6.22
C ASP A 90 -2.97 -7.48 6.95
N PRO A 91 -3.46 -6.42 6.30
CA PRO A 91 -3.44 -5.09 6.89
C PRO A 91 -4.33 -4.97 8.13
N LEU A 92 -5.44 -5.70 8.21
CA LEU A 92 -6.33 -5.65 9.37
C LEU A 92 -5.68 -6.29 10.59
N LYS A 93 -5.00 -7.42 10.41
CA LYS A 93 -4.25 -8.06 11.51
C LYS A 93 -3.08 -7.18 11.95
N ALA A 94 -2.36 -6.57 11.02
CA ALA A 94 -1.25 -5.67 11.33
C ALA A 94 -1.74 -4.45 12.14
N ILE A 95 -2.81 -3.78 11.70
CA ILE A 95 -3.40 -2.65 12.43
C ILE A 95 -3.85 -3.05 13.84
N LYS A 96 -4.49 -4.21 14.02
CA LYS A 96 -4.89 -4.70 15.34
C LYS A 96 -3.70 -4.88 16.27
N LYS A 97 -2.59 -5.44 15.77
CA LYS A 97 -1.34 -5.62 16.55
C LYS A 97 -0.69 -4.28 16.89
N MET A 98 -0.64 -3.33 15.96
CA MET A 98 -0.16 -1.97 16.22
C MET A 98 -1.00 -1.26 17.29
N ILE A 99 -2.33 -1.33 17.21
CA ILE A 99 -3.23 -0.78 18.21
C ILE A 99 -3.00 -1.41 19.59
N ALA A 100 -2.85 -2.73 19.64
CA ALA A 100 -2.55 -3.42 20.91
C ALA A 100 -1.21 -2.94 21.50
N LYS A 101 -0.18 -2.79 20.67
CA LYS A 101 1.14 -2.29 21.11
C LYS A 101 1.08 -0.84 21.60
N ILE A 102 0.33 0.04 20.92
CA ILE A 102 0.09 1.42 21.37
C ILE A 102 -0.52 1.42 22.77
N LYS A 103 -1.56 0.62 23.00
CA LYS A 103 -2.23 0.53 24.31
C LYS A 103 -1.30 -0.04 25.39
N GLN A 104 -0.50 -1.06 25.08
CA GLN A 104 0.50 -1.62 26.00
C GLN A 104 1.52 -0.57 26.44
N ASN A 105 1.91 0.33 25.54
CA ASN A 105 2.83 1.42 25.82
C ASN A 105 2.15 2.66 26.43
N GLY A 106 0.92 2.56 26.95
CA GLY A 106 0.19 3.65 27.58
C GLY A 106 -0.50 4.64 26.63
N GLY A 107 -0.42 4.39 25.31
CA GLY A 107 -1.12 5.21 24.32
C GLY A 107 -2.64 4.97 24.33
N LYS A 108 -3.40 5.99 23.91
CA LYS A 108 -4.86 5.93 23.81
C LYS A 108 -5.31 5.85 22.35
N VAL A 109 -6.34 5.05 22.10
CA VAL A 109 -7.01 4.98 20.80
C VAL A 109 -8.46 5.38 21.00
N LEU A 110 -8.85 6.50 20.38
CA LEU A 110 -10.19 7.06 20.43
C LEU A 110 -10.95 6.62 19.17
N TYR A 111 -11.94 5.77 19.33
CA TYR A 111 -12.76 5.26 18.23
C TYR A 111 -14.20 4.95 18.73
N PRO A 112 -15.22 5.45 18.00
CA PRO A 112 -15.15 6.35 16.84
C PRO A 112 -14.77 7.78 17.24
N CYS A 113 -13.89 8.43 16.48
CA CYS A 113 -13.51 9.82 16.67
C CYS A 113 -13.17 10.45 15.32
N LYS A 114 -13.93 11.47 14.90
CA LYS A 114 -13.75 12.17 13.66
C LYS A 114 -13.04 13.50 13.88
N PHE A 115 -11.98 13.77 13.11
CA PHE A 115 -11.39 15.11 13.01
C PHE A 115 -12.36 16.05 12.27
N GLU A 116 -12.53 17.27 12.76
CA GLU A 116 -13.43 18.26 12.17
C GLU A 116 -12.64 19.44 11.57
N ARG A 117 -11.77 20.08 12.36
CA ARG A 117 -10.96 21.23 11.93
C ARG A 117 -9.81 21.51 12.87
N ILE A 118 -8.84 22.27 12.39
CA ILE A 118 -7.82 22.90 13.22
C ILE A 118 -8.44 24.18 13.82
N ILE A 119 -8.31 24.37 15.13
CA ILE A 119 -8.76 25.58 15.82
C ILE A 119 -7.61 26.59 15.82
N GLU A 120 -6.44 26.18 16.31
CA GLU A 120 -5.22 26.96 16.40
C GLU A 120 -4.01 26.09 16.16
N SER A 121 -2.97 26.64 15.57
CA SER A 121 -1.68 25.96 15.44
C SER A 121 -0.53 26.95 15.37
N ASN A 122 0.57 26.61 16.04
CA ASN A 122 1.83 27.34 16.02
C ASN A 122 3.00 26.34 16.15
N ASP A 123 4.23 26.84 16.33
CA ASP A 123 5.40 25.96 16.44
C ASP A 123 5.44 25.12 17.73
N SER A 124 4.68 25.48 18.73
CA SER A 124 4.69 24.82 20.06
C SER A 124 3.57 23.81 20.23
N PHE A 125 2.40 24.07 19.65
CA PHE A 125 1.23 23.20 19.79
C PHE A 125 0.22 23.37 18.65
N SER A 126 -0.64 22.40 18.52
CA SER A 126 -1.90 22.49 17.75
C SER A 126 -3.09 22.12 18.60
N GLU A 127 -4.19 22.83 18.39
CA GLU A 127 -5.50 22.55 18.96
C GLU A 127 -6.47 22.18 17.84
N ILE A 128 -7.07 21.02 17.96
CA ILE A 128 -7.97 20.46 16.95
C ILE A 128 -9.35 20.15 17.53
N LYS A 129 -10.38 20.39 16.74
CA LYS A 129 -11.75 19.97 17.04
C LYS A 129 -12.00 18.57 16.51
N THR A 130 -12.56 17.73 17.33
CA THR A 130 -13.01 16.39 17.00
C THR A 130 -14.46 16.18 17.42
N SER A 131 -15.09 15.09 16.94
CA SER A 131 -16.44 14.70 17.37
C SER A 131 -16.56 14.37 18.87
N LEU A 132 -15.43 14.14 19.55
CA LEU A 132 -15.36 13.86 20.99
C LEU A 132 -14.94 15.08 21.84
N GLY A 133 -14.73 16.24 21.20
CA GLY A 133 -14.29 17.45 21.88
C GLY A 133 -13.02 18.03 21.30
N VAL A 134 -12.41 18.94 22.04
CA VAL A 134 -11.17 19.63 21.64
C VAL A 134 -9.97 18.88 22.22
N LEU A 135 -8.96 18.68 21.37
CA LEU A 135 -7.69 18.07 21.75
C LEU A 135 -6.55 19.05 21.49
N LYS A 136 -5.64 19.16 22.45
CA LYS A 136 -4.41 19.96 22.34
C LYS A 136 -3.19 19.06 22.41
N SER A 137 -2.24 19.25 21.48
CA SER A 137 -1.02 18.43 21.42
C SER A 137 0.17 19.24 20.91
N LYS A 138 1.38 18.86 21.33
CA LYS A 138 2.63 19.43 20.79
C LYS A 138 2.80 19.10 19.29
N ASN A 139 2.37 17.92 18.88
CA ASN A 139 2.42 17.49 17.49
C ASN A 139 1.10 16.81 17.11
N VAL A 140 0.58 17.15 15.94
CA VAL A 140 -0.57 16.50 15.32
C VAL A 140 -0.15 15.97 13.96
N ILE A 141 -0.27 14.65 13.75
CA ILE A 141 0.10 13.98 12.51
C ILE A 141 -1.17 13.61 11.75
N PHE A 142 -1.32 14.14 10.55
CA PHE A 142 -2.45 13.85 9.67
C PHE A 142 -2.13 12.67 8.76
N CYS A 143 -2.75 11.53 9.04
CA CYS A 143 -2.67 10.29 8.24
C CYS A 143 -4.05 9.91 7.66
N ASN A 144 -4.92 10.88 7.45
CA ASN A 144 -6.34 10.71 7.16
C ASN A 144 -6.65 10.44 5.67
N GLY A 145 -5.64 10.16 4.86
CA GLY A 145 -5.81 9.65 3.49
C GLY A 145 -6.59 10.61 2.60
N VAL A 146 -7.72 10.16 2.05
CA VAL A 146 -8.56 10.94 1.11
C VAL A 146 -9.20 12.18 1.72
N ASP A 147 -9.28 12.25 3.04
CA ASP A 147 -9.86 13.38 3.78
C ASP A 147 -8.85 14.48 4.12
N LEU A 148 -7.62 14.41 3.58
CA LEU A 148 -6.56 15.37 3.89
C LEU A 148 -6.99 16.81 3.62
N ASP A 149 -7.54 17.08 2.45
CA ASP A 149 -7.90 18.44 2.01
C ASP A 149 -8.96 19.09 2.90
N ASN A 150 -9.80 18.31 3.59
CA ASN A 150 -10.87 18.82 4.45
C ASN A 150 -10.39 19.65 5.65
N GLY A 151 -9.13 19.48 6.07
CA GLY A 151 -8.59 20.15 7.25
C GLY A 151 -7.75 21.40 6.97
N PHE A 152 -7.31 21.62 5.73
CA PHE A 152 -6.23 22.56 5.45
C PHE A 152 -6.61 23.75 4.55
N GLY A 153 -7.80 23.76 3.97
CA GLY A 153 -8.21 24.79 3.01
C GLY A 153 -7.31 24.86 1.77
N SER A 154 -6.55 23.81 1.51
CA SER A 154 -5.61 23.67 0.40
C SER A 154 -5.88 22.34 -0.29
N SER A 155 -5.73 22.30 -1.60
CA SER A 155 -5.93 21.06 -2.35
C SER A 155 -4.58 20.40 -2.63
N PHE A 156 -4.30 19.32 -1.93
CA PHE A 156 -3.13 18.46 -2.11
C PHE A 156 -3.40 17.29 -3.04
N LEU A 157 -4.66 16.86 -3.11
CA LEU A 157 -5.05 15.61 -3.74
C LEU A 157 -5.77 15.84 -5.08
N LYS A 158 -5.58 14.90 -6.00
CA LYS A 158 -6.45 14.66 -7.16
C LYS A 158 -7.72 13.96 -6.68
N LYS A 159 -8.70 13.82 -7.57
CA LYS A 159 -9.87 13.00 -7.33
C LYS A 159 -9.46 11.58 -6.89
N PRO A 160 -9.98 11.09 -5.76
CA PRO A 160 -9.63 9.76 -5.25
C PRO A 160 -9.90 8.66 -6.28
N ARG A 161 -9.03 7.65 -6.33
CA ARG A 161 -9.22 6.48 -7.20
C ARG A 161 -9.71 5.30 -6.38
N PRO A 162 -10.79 4.63 -6.83
CA PRO A 162 -11.25 3.42 -6.16
C PRO A 162 -10.32 2.24 -6.42
N GLY A 163 -10.32 1.29 -5.49
CA GLY A 163 -9.74 -0.03 -5.66
C GLY A 163 -10.70 -1.07 -5.11
N VAL A 164 -10.96 -2.11 -5.85
CA VAL A 164 -11.83 -3.23 -5.43
C VAL A 164 -10.96 -4.40 -5.01
N ILE A 165 -11.26 -4.94 -3.84
CA ILE A 165 -10.63 -6.14 -3.31
C ILE A 165 -11.73 -7.17 -3.02
N ILE A 166 -11.53 -8.38 -3.50
CA ILE A 166 -12.35 -9.55 -3.18
C ILE A 166 -11.55 -10.48 -2.29
N LYS A 167 -12.21 -11.01 -1.26
CA LYS A 167 -11.73 -12.14 -0.47
C LYS A 167 -12.57 -13.37 -0.79
N THR A 168 -11.92 -14.50 -0.95
CA THR A 168 -12.62 -15.78 -1.13
C THR A 168 -12.84 -16.48 0.20
N LYS A 169 -13.69 -17.51 0.23
CA LYS A 169 -13.60 -18.51 1.28
C LYS A 169 -12.24 -19.23 1.20
N PRO A 170 -11.78 -19.85 2.30
CA PRO A 170 -10.57 -20.66 2.29
C PRO A 170 -10.64 -21.78 1.25
N SER A 171 -9.54 -22.03 0.56
CA SER A 171 -9.37 -23.13 -0.39
C SER A 171 -8.02 -23.80 -0.19
N GLU A 172 -7.80 -24.92 -0.87
CA GLU A 172 -6.48 -25.51 -1.01
C GLU A 172 -5.47 -24.51 -1.59
N LYS A 173 -4.19 -24.81 -1.42
CA LYS A 173 -3.12 -23.92 -1.87
C LYS A 173 -3.06 -23.87 -3.40
N ILE A 174 -3.40 -22.72 -3.96
CA ILE A 174 -3.43 -22.44 -5.40
C ILE A 174 -2.30 -21.50 -5.81
N ILE A 175 -2.03 -20.47 -4.99
CA ILE A 175 -1.06 -19.41 -5.28
C ILE A 175 0.05 -19.45 -4.24
N ASN A 176 1.29 -19.52 -4.68
CA ASN A 176 2.46 -19.57 -3.80
C ASN A 176 2.97 -18.18 -3.40
N SER A 177 3.08 -17.27 -4.38
CA SER A 177 3.61 -15.90 -4.25
C SER A 177 2.53 -14.84 -4.46
N ILE A 178 2.92 -13.59 -4.63
CA ILE A 178 2.02 -12.55 -5.13
C ILE A 178 2.07 -12.58 -6.66
N VAL A 179 0.93 -12.59 -7.33
CA VAL A 179 0.87 -12.59 -8.79
C VAL A 179 0.20 -11.31 -9.29
N TYR A 180 0.91 -10.55 -10.13
CA TYR A 180 0.43 -9.37 -10.81
C TYR A 180 0.17 -9.71 -12.28
N GLY A 181 -1.04 -10.17 -12.54
CA GLY A 181 -1.50 -10.44 -13.91
C GLY A 181 -1.93 -9.18 -14.65
N PRO A 182 -2.30 -9.31 -15.93
CA PRO A 182 -2.62 -8.16 -16.79
C PRO A 182 -3.79 -7.28 -16.34
N LYS A 183 -4.69 -7.78 -15.50
CA LYS A 183 -5.90 -7.07 -15.07
C LYS A 183 -6.09 -7.05 -13.57
N ILE A 184 -5.58 -8.05 -12.88
CA ILE A 184 -5.75 -8.27 -11.46
C ILE A 184 -4.44 -8.66 -10.83
N HIS A 185 -4.32 -8.41 -9.53
CA HIS A 185 -3.32 -9.04 -8.70
C HIS A 185 -3.98 -9.97 -7.69
N ALA A 186 -3.28 -11.02 -7.31
CA ALA A 186 -3.78 -11.97 -6.33
C ALA A 186 -2.65 -12.53 -5.46
N HIS A 187 -3.01 -12.89 -4.24
CA HIS A 187 -2.16 -13.70 -3.36
C HIS A 187 -3.03 -14.55 -2.45
N GLN A 188 -2.49 -15.66 -1.97
CA GLN A 188 -3.21 -16.52 -1.05
C GLN A 188 -2.64 -16.40 0.36
N GLN A 189 -3.51 -16.14 1.32
CA GLN A 189 -3.16 -16.06 2.74
C GLN A 189 -2.91 -17.46 3.32
N ARG A 190 -2.28 -17.53 4.50
CA ARG A 190 -2.02 -18.82 5.19
C ARG A 190 -3.29 -19.59 5.56
N ASN A 191 -4.40 -18.90 5.80
CA ASN A 191 -5.69 -19.51 6.08
C ASN A 191 -6.43 -20.05 4.84
N GLY A 192 -5.78 -20.03 3.66
CA GLY A 192 -6.34 -20.49 2.40
C GLY A 192 -7.19 -19.46 1.64
N GLN A 193 -7.51 -18.31 2.23
CA GLN A 193 -8.25 -17.25 1.52
C GLN A 193 -7.39 -16.63 0.42
N ILE A 194 -7.98 -16.42 -0.76
CA ILE A 194 -7.34 -15.69 -1.84
C ILE A 194 -7.84 -14.24 -1.80
N ILE A 195 -6.90 -13.31 -1.82
CA ILE A 195 -7.15 -11.88 -1.93
C ILE A 195 -6.88 -11.48 -3.37
N ILE A 196 -7.89 -10.91 -4.01
CA ILE A 196 -7.82 -10.51 -5.42
C ILE A 196 -8.13 -9.02 -5.50
N GLY A 197 -7.21 -8.24 -6.07
CA GLY A 197 -7.41 -6.82 -6.32
C GLY A 197 -7.53 -6.53 -7.81
N GLU A 198 -8.43 -5.63 -8.18
CA GLU A 198 -8.57 -5.13 -9.54
C GLU A 198 -7.87 -3.78 -9.69
N GLN A 199 -7.14 -3.61 -10.78
CA GLN A 199 -6.59 -2.32 -11.18
C GLN A 199 -7.68 -1.52 -11.92
N ILE A 200 -8.36 -0.62 -11.21
CA ILE A 200 -9.40 0.22 -11.78
C ILE A 200 -8.79 1.55 -12.19
N THR A 201 -8.90 1.88 -13.48
CA THR A 201 -8.42 3.14 -14.06
C THR A 201 -9.53 4.17 -14.27
N ALA A 202 -10.80 3.74 -14.21
CA ALA A 202 -11.98 4.58 -14.44
C ALA A 202 -12.82 4.77 -13.16
N PRO A 203 -13.67 5.80 -13.08
CA PRO A 203 -14.63 5.96 -11.99
C PRO A 203 -15.54 4.72 -11.86
N LEU A 204 -15.85 4.36 -10.61
CA LEU A 204 -16.86 3.32 -10.36
C LEU A 204 -18.21 3.78 -10.87
N LYS A 205 -18.68 3.16 -11.93
CA LYS A 205 -20.05 3.34 -12.48
C LYS A 205 -20.91 2.09 -12.26
N GLU A 206 -20.31 1.02 -11.75
CA GLU A 206 -20.90 -0.31 -11.66
C GLU A 206 -21.17 -0.69 -10.20
N ASP A 207 -22.14 -1.56 -9.99
CA ASP A 207 -22.43 -2.16 -8.71
C ASP A 207 -21.40 -3.24 -8.32
N SER A 208 -21.48 -3.71 -7.09
CA SER A 208 -20.57 -4.72 -6.55
C SER A 208 -20.64 -6.04 -7.32
N MET A 209 -21.79 -6.40 -7.90
CA MET A 209 -21.99 -7.64 -8.65
C MET A 209 -21.29 -7.61 -10.00
N SER A 210 -21.32 -6.46 -10.70
CA SER A 210 -20.57 -6.25 -11.93
C SER A 210 -19.07 -6.37 -11.72
N HIS A 211 -18.55 -5.80 -10.62
CA HIS A 211 -17.14 -5.95 -10.23
C HIS A 211 -16.78 -7.41 -9.94
N LEU A 212 -17.63 -8.12 -9.20
CA LEU A 212 -17.44 -9.54 -8.89
C LEU A 212 -17.37 -10.39 -10.16
N SER A 213 -18.32 -10.20 -11.08
CA SER A 213 -18.35 -10.93 -12.36
C SER A 213 -17.07 -10.72 -13.18
N ARG A 214 -16.62 -9.46 -13.30
CA ARG A 214 -15.42 -9.10 -14.06
C ARG A 214 -14.15 -9.68 -13.42
N ILE A 215 -14.04 -9.62 -12.11
CA ILE A 215 -12.89 -10.15 -11.37
C ILE A 215 -12.87 -11.68 -11.45
N ASN A 216 -14.02 -12.34 -11.32
CA ASN A 216 -14.13 -13.80 -11.50
C ASN A 216 -13.66 -14.23 -12.89
N LYS A 217 -14.08 -13.53 -13.95
CA LYS A 217 -13.59 -13.78 -15.31
C LYS A 217 -12.08 -13.58 -15.42
N SER A 218 -11.55 -12.50 -14.85
CA SER A 218 -10.12 -12.22 -14.88
C SER A 218 -9.31 -13.22 -14.08
N PHE A 219 -9.85 -13.75 -12.99
CA PHE A 219 -9.20 -14.80 -12.19
C PHE A 219 -9.20 -16.15 -12.93
N LYS A 220 -10.30 -16.51 -13.58
CA LYS A 220 -10.34 -17.70 -14.46
C LYS A 220 -9.31 -17.62 -15.58
N ASP A 221 -9.08 -16.42 -16.14
CA ASP A 221 -8.02 -16.19 -17.14
C ASP A 221 -6.59 -16.28 -16.55
N LEU A 222 -6.46 -16.00 -15.24
CA LEU A 222 -5.20 -16.00 -14.52
C LEU A 222 -4.69 -17.39 -14.19
N VAL A 223 -5.58 -18.35 -13.91
CA VAL A 223 -5.24 -19.69 -13.46
C VAL A 223 -5.42 -20.74 -14.57
N ASN A 224 -4.72 -21.89 -14.45
CA ASN A 224 -4.74 -22.97 -15.46
C ASN A 224 -5.93 -23.92 -15.35
N PHE A 225 -6.82 -23.71 -14.39
CA PHE A 225 -8.02 -24.54 -14.15
C PHE A 225 -9.23 -23.62 -13.94
N SER A 226 -10.44 -24.21 -13.88
CA SER A 226 -11.67 -23.45 -13.66
C SER A 226 -12.07 -23.48 -12.18
N PRO A 227 -11.53 -22.59 -11.34
CA PRO A 227 -11.92 -22.55 -9.95
C PRO A 227 -13.32 -21.97 -9.82
N SER A 228 -14.10 -22.51 -8.91
CA SER A 228 -15.24 -21.81 -8.36
C SER A 228 -14.72 -20.79 -7.35
N LEU A 229 -14.70 -19.51 -7.69
CA LEU A 229 -14.43 -18.47 -6.72
C LEU A 229 -15.67 -18.25 -5.86
N ASP A 230 -15.60 -18.74 -4.65
CA ASP A 230 -16.61 -18.47 -3.63
C ASP A 230 -16.19 -17.20 -2.88
N ALA A 231 -16.65 -16.04 -3.36
CA ALA A 231 -16.37 -14.76 -2.74
C ALA A 231 -17.05 -14.66 -1.37
N SER A 232 -16.29 -14.38 -0.33
CA SER A 232 -16.79 -14.18 1.03
C SER A 232 -16.98 -12.71 1.38
N ASP A 233 -16.25 -11.80 0.73
CA ASP A 233 -16.29 -10.37 0.99
C ASP A 233 -15.84 -9.57 -0.24
N ILE A 234 -16.46 -8.41 -0.44
CA ILE A 234 -16.08 -7.43 -1.46
C ILE A 234 -15.90 -6.08 -0.77
N SER A 235 -14.73 -5.51 -0.89
CA SER A 235 -14.39 -4.22 -0.28
C SER A 235 -13.97 -3.22 -1.35
N ILE A 236 -14.45 -1.97 -1.22
CA ILE A 236 -14.05 -0.84 -2.04
C ILE A 236 -13.29 0.15 -1.18
N GLY A 237 -12.05 0.43 -1.54
CA GLY A 237 -11.22 1.43 -0.90
C GLY A 237 -10.97 2.62 -1.82
N TRP A 238 -10.83 3.81 -1.26
CA TRP A 238 -10.49 5.02 -1.98
C TRP A 238 -9.05 5.41 -1.71
N ARG A 239 -8.26 5.56 -2.76
CA ARG A 239 -6.83 5.87 -2.68
C ARG A 239 -6.62 7.36 -2.73
N PRO A 240 -5.89 7.95 -1.75
CA PRO A 240 -5.45 9.33 -1.84
C PRO A 240 -4.38 9.44 -2.94
N ILE A 241 -4.61 10.29 -3.92
CA ILE A 241 -3.67 10.50 -5.01
C ILE A 241 -3.16 11.94 -4.91
N PRO A 242 -1.93 12.16 -4.44
CA PRO A 242 -1.33 13.49 -4.46
C PRO A 242 -1.26 14.06 -5.88
N LYS A 243 -1.30 15.40 -6.02
CA LYS A 243 -1.37 16.05 -7.34
C LYS A 243 -0.18 15.72 -8.26
N ASP A 244 0.96 15.44 -7.69
CA ASP A 244 2.20 15.07 -8.39
C ASP A 244 2.50 13.56 -8.34
N ASP A 245 1.58 12.75 -7.81
CA ASP A 245 1.69 11.31 -7.62
C ASP A 245 2.78 10.88 -6.62
N LEU A 246 3.45 11.81 -5.91
CA LEU A 246 4.45 11.53 -4.88
C LEU A 246 3.84 11.60 -3.46
N PRO A 247 4.38 10.86 -2.48
CA PRO A 247 3.97 10.98 -1.07
C PRO A 247 4.00 12.42 -0.56
N ILE A 248 3.14 12.76 0.40
CA ILE A 248 3.15 14.04 1.11
C ILE A 248 3.57 13.74 2.55
N ILE A 249 4.82 14.04 2.89
CA ILE A 249 5.40 13.69 4.20
C ILE A 249 6.23 14.87 4.71
N GLY A 250 5.83 15.42 5.84
CA GLY A 250 6.58 16.51 6.47
C GLY A 250 5.72 17.50 7.24
N ARG A 251 6.39 18.48 7.83
CA ARG A 251 5.75 19.56 8.56
C ARG A 251 5.01 20.50 7.61
N PHE A 252 3.90 21.06 8.09
CA PHE A 252 3.04 21.93 7.30
C PHE A 252 2.78 23.24 8.02
N LYS A 253 3.17 24.36 7.42
CA LYS A 253 3.07 25.74 7.91
C LYS A 253 3.81 26.02 9.23
N ASN A 254 3.73 25.12 10.21
CA ASN A 254 4.39 25.25 11.52
C ASN A 254 4.88 23.89 12.01
N ARG A 255 5.62 23.88 13.12
CA ARG A 255 6.25 22.66 13.64
C ARG A 255 5.29 21.66 14.27
N SER A 256 4.15 22.13 14.75
CA SER A 256 3.18 21.26 15.45
C SER A 256 2.27 20.46 14.51
N ILE A 257 2.24 20.79 13.20
CA ILE A 257 1.45 20.04 12.21
C ILE A 257 2.37 19.23 11.30
N TYR A 258 2.06 17.97 11.15
CA TYR A 258 2.76 17.03 10.28
C TYR A 258 1.76 16.28 9.38
N ILE A 259 2.09 16.10 8.10
CA ILE A 259 1.29 15.34 7.14
C ILE A 259 2.05 14.08 6.76
N ALA A 260 1.36 12.93 6.70
CA ALA A 260 1.88 11.67 6.19
C ALA A 260 0.79 10.96 5.38
N VAL A 261 0.61 11.38 4.12
CA VAL A 261 -0.41 10.86 3.21
C VAL A 261 0.22 10.44 1.87
N MET A 262 -0.14 9.25 1.40
CA MET A 262 0.41 8.69 0.18
C MET A 262 -0.50 7.61 -0.41
N HIS A 263 -0.40 7.41 -1.73
CA HIS A 263 -1.09 6.30 -2.42
C HIS A 263 -0.67 4.92 -1.87
N SER A 264 0.63 4.72 -1.66
CA SER A 264 1.23 3.44 -1.22
C SER A 264 1.29 3.31 0.30
N GLY A 265 0.22 3.70 1.01
CA GLY A 265 0.18 3.81 2.46
C GLY A 265 0.53 2.53 3.23
N ILE A 266 0.20 1.35 2.69
CA ILE A 266 0.56 0.06 3.32
C ILE A 266 2.04 -0.25 3.08
N SER A 267 2.48 -0.27 1.83
CA SER A 267 3.85 -0.70 1.48
C SER A 267 4.94 0.23 2.02
N LEU A 268 4.64 1.49 2.29
CA LEU A 268 5.57 2.46 2.87
C LEU A 268 5.36 2.71 4.37
N ALA A 269 4.34 2.09 4.99
CA ALA A 269 3.98 2.37 6.39
C ALA A 269 5.15 2.27 7.36
N ALA A 270 5.95 1.20 7.26
CA ALA A 270 7.03 0.94 8.19
C ALA A 270 8.17 1.98 8.09
N ILE A 271 8.63 2.30 6.87
CA ILE A 271 9.70 3.29 6.69
C ILE A 271 9.22 4.71 7.00
N VAL A 272 8.00 5.07 6.57
CA VAL A 272 7.45 6.39 6.84
C VAL A 272 7.21 6.58 8.33
N GLY A 273 6.66 5.57 9.02
CA GLY A 273 6.47 5.61 10.46
C GLY A 273 7.78 5.86 11.21
N ASN A 274 8.85 5.18 10.84
CA ASN A 274 10.18 5.38 11.43
C ASN A 274 10.72 6.80 11.19
N LEU A 275 10.72 7.26 9.94
CA LEU A 275 11.26 8.57 9.58
C LEU A 275 10.46 9.71 10.21
N VAL A 276 9.12 9.63 10.20
CA VAL A 276 8.25 10.61 10.85
C VAL A 276 8.50 10.67 12.36
N THR A 277 8.68 9.51 12.98
CA THR A 277 8.98 9.43 14.43
C THR A 277 10.32 10.10 14.73
N GLN A 278 11.38 9.80 13.96
CA GLN A 278 12.69 10.42 14.11
C GLN A 278 12.62 11.95 13.95
N GLU A 279 11.96 12.44 12.91
CA GLU A 279 11.81 13.89 12.70
C GLU A 279 11.08 14.60 13.84
N ILE A 280 10.05 13.94 14.42
CA ILE A 280 9.28 14.53 15.52
C ILE A 280 10.02 14.44 16.85
N VAL A 281 10.68 13.35 17.14
CA VAL A 281 11.37 13.09 18.42
C VAL A 281 12.71 13.81 18.46
N ASP A 282 13.52 13.65 17.40
CA ASP A 282 14.89 14.18 17.33
C ASP A 282 14.91 15.63 16.81
N ASN A 283 13.79 16.10 16.28
CA ASN A 283 13.62 17.44 15.66
C ASN A 283 14.63 17.73 14.53
N VAL A 284 15.00 16.71 13.77
CA VAL A 284 15.96 16.77 12.65
C VAL A 284 15.29 16.27 11.39
N ASP A 285 15.23 17.12 10.36
CA ASP A 285 14.63 16.78 9.07
C ASP A 285 15.46 15.73 8.33
N SER A 286 14.82 14.65 7.91
CA SER A 286 15.44 13.58 7.12
C SER A 286 15.61 14.02 5.65
N LEU A 287 16.83 13.89 5.12
CA LEU A 287 17.10 14.11 3.70
C LEU A 287 16.33 13.16 2.79
N LEU A 288 15.98 11.97 3.28
CA LEU A 288 15.19 10.98 2.53
C LEU A 288 13.77 11.45 2.21
N LEU A 289 13.26 12.46 2.93
CA LEU A 289 11.91 12.99 2.75
C LEU A 289 11.88 14.31 1.97
N ASN A 290 13.01 14.84 1.51
CA ASN A 290 13.06 16.15 0.86
C ASN A 290 12.14 16.28 -0.35
N ASP A 291 12.08 15.25 -1.21
CA ASP A 291 11.21 15.24 -2.39
C ASP A 291 9.72 15.10 -2.04
N PHE A 292 9.40 14.80 -0.79
CA PHE A 292 8.03 14.51 -0.34
C PHE A 292 7.44 15.63 0.55
N ARG A 293 8.18 16.71 0.78
CA ARG A 293 7.75 17.80 1.67
C ARG A 293 6.47 18.48 1.17
N PRO A 294 5.52 18.80 2.09
CA PRO A 294 4.30 19.52 1.71
C PRO A 294 4.57 20.90 1.09
N SER A 295 5.72 21.53 1.43
CA SER A 295 6.12 22.83 0.90
C SER A 295 6.22 22.92 -0.62
N ARG A 296 6.37 21.79 -1.32
CA ARG A 296 6.39 21.75 -2.79
C ARG A 296 5.06 22.10 -3.46
N PHE A 297 4.00 22.27 -2.68
CA PHE A 297 2.67 22.68 -3.17
C PHE A 297 2.37 24.17 -2.97
N PHE A 298 3.34 24.94 -2.46
CA PHE A 298 3.17 26.37 -2.13
C PHE A 298 4.29 27.22 -2.73
#